data_4573ebf97af6e2119b46e17a282e3e2f
#
_entry.id   4573ebf97af6e2119b46e17a282e3e2f
#
_cell.length_a   1.000
_cell.length_b   1.000
_cell.length_c   1.000
_cell.angle_alpha   90.00
_cell.angle_beta   90.00
_cell.angle_gamma   90.00
#
_symmetry.space_group_name_H-M   'P 1'
#
loop_
_entity.id
_entity.type
_entity.pdbx_description
1 polymer ?
#
loop_
_entity_poly.entity_id
_entity_poly.type
_entity_poly.pdbx_seq_one_letter_code
_entity_poly.pdbx_strand_id
1 'polypeptide(L)'
;MWSYEKRLQFPVRIKTPNAAAAKVIITQYGGPDGELGASMRYLSQRYTMPWRGVAGLLTDIGTEELAHLEMVSAIVYQLTKGLSADEIRRQGFDTYFVDHTAGVWPQAAGGTPFTSMCFASKGDAITDLHEDMAADGTTAYVQHRSVK
;
A
#
# COMPACT_ATOMS: atom_id res chain seq x y z
N MET A 1 12.49 17.80 -7.07
CA MET A 1 13.33 16.64 -7.49
C MET A 1 13.09 15.54 -6.47
N TRP A 2 12.67 14.37 -6.90
CA TRP A 2 12.52 13.21 -6.01
C TRP A 2 13.91 12.73 -5.57
N SER A 3 14.10 12.51 -4.26
CA SER A 3 15.34 11.98 -3.71
C SER A 3 15.03 10.81 -2.79
N TYR A 4 15.84 9.76 -2.86
CA TYR A 4 15.75 8.59 -2.01
C TYR A 4 16.92 8.55 -1.03
N GLU A 5 16.60 8.54 0.25
CA GLU A 5 17.57 8.26 1.31
C GLU A 5 17.42 6.79 1.69
N LYS A 6 18.51 6.03 1.78
CA LYS A 6 18.50 4.57 2.06
C LYS A 6 18.03 4.26 3.50
N ARG A 7 16.87 4.77 3.87
CA ARG A 7 16.18 4.56 5.15
C ARG A 7 14.68 4.72 4.97
N LEU A 8 13.92 4.02 5.77
CA LEU A 8 12.47 4.22 5.82
C LEU A 8 12.14 5.62 6.34
N GLN A 9 11.05 6.22 5.83
CA GLN A 9 10.55 7.51 6.29
C GLN A 9 10.26 7.49 7.80
N PHE A 10 9.61 6.42 8.26
CA PHE A 10 9.46 6.12 9.68
C PHE A 10 9.99 4.73 10.01
N PRO A 11 10.62 4.52 11.19
CA PRO A 11 11.19 3.23 11.54
C PRO A 11 10.10 2.17 11.77
N VAL A 12 10.22 1.03 11.11
CA VAL A 12 9.39 -0.16 11.36
C VAL A 12 10.14 -1.11 12.28
N ARG A 13 9.57 -1.43 13.45
CA ARG A 13 10.18 -2.29 14.47
C ARG A 13 9.16 -3.25 15.04
N ILE A 14 8.94 -4.38 14.39
CA ILE A 14 8.02 -5.42 14.84
C ILE A 14 8.82 -6.47 15.63
N LYS A 15 8.46 -6.64 16.89
CA LYS A 15 9.15 -7.58 17.80
C LYS A 15 8.66 -9.01 17.64
N THR A 16 7.37 -9.19 17.40
CA THR A 16 6.74 -10.51 17.32
C THR A 16 6.15 -10.72 15.94
N PRO A 17 6.67 -11.68 15.16
CA PRO A 17 6.08 -12.04 13.86
C PRO A 17 4.64 -12.52 14.01
N ASN A 18 3.82 -12.21 13.02
CA ASN A 18 2.40 -12.57 12.99
C ASN A 18 1.91 -12.60 11.53
N ALA A 19 1.84 -13.77 10.94
CA ALA A 19 1.43 -13.93 9.54
C ALA A 19 -0.05 -13.62 9.33
N ALA A 20 -0.89 -13.78 10.35
CA ALA A 20 -2.29 -13.38 10.25
C ALA A 20 -2.46 -11.86 10.13
N ALA A 21 -1.64 -11.08 10.84
CA ALA A 21 -1.58 -9.64 10.67
C ALA A 21 -1.00 -9.25 9.30
N ALA A 22 0.05 -9.94 8.85
CA ALA A 22 0.62 -9.73 7.52
C ALA A 22 -0.42 -9.92 6.40
N LYS A 23 -1.33 -10.88 6.55
CA LYS A 23 -2.42 -11.14 5.62
C LYS A 23 -3.37 -9.93 5.46
N VAL A 24 -3.60 -9.18 6.50
CA VAL A 24 -4.41 -7.95 6.45
C VAL A 24 -3.60 -6.83 5.78
N ILE A 25 -2.36 -6.64 6.22
CA ILE A 25 -1.50 -5.54 5.77
C ILE A 25 -1.10 -5.67 4.29
N ILE A 26 -0.99 -6.91 3.76
CA ILE A 26 -0.54 -7.12 2.37
C ILE A 26 -1.46 -6.44 1.33
N THR A 27 -2.70 -6.16 1.68
CA THR A 27 -3.63 -5.37 0.83
C THR A 27 -3.07 -3.97 0.56
N GLN A 28 -2.41 -3.36 1.54
CA GLN A 28 -1.75 -2.06 1.39
C GLN A 28 -0.48 -2.16 0.54
N TYR A 29 0.10 -3.35 0.39
CA TYR A 29 1.29 -3.56 -0.42
C TYR A 29 0.96 -3.63 -1.92
N GLY A 30 -0.05 -4.41 -2.31
CA GLY A 30 -0.31 -4.69 -3.72
C GLY A 30 -1.78 -4.60 -4.13
N GLY A 31 -2.68 -4.18 -3.23
CA GLY A 31 -4.08 -3.96 -3.56
C GLY A 31 -4.29 -2.71 -4.42
N PRO A 32 -5.41 -2.62 -5.14
CA PRO A 32 -5.73 -1.46 -5.99
C PRO A 32 -5.87 -0.15 -5.20
N ASP A 33 -6.25 -0.24 -3.93
CA ASP A 33 -6.33 0.90 -2.99
C ASP A 33 -5.13 0.90 -2.01
N GLY A 34 -4.07 0.16 -2.32
CA GLY A 34 -2.81 0.19 -1.58
C GLY A 34 -1.91 1.34 -2.03
N GLU A 35 -0.75 1.47 -1.38
CA GLU A 35 0.16 2.61 -1.54
C GLU A 35 0.63 2.82 -2.99
N LEU A 36 0.89 1.74 -3.75
CA LEU A 36 1.25 1.86 -5.16
C LEU A 36 0.08 2.39 -6.00
N GLY A 37 -1.13 1.90 -5.74
CA GLY A 37 -2.35 2.35 -6.42
C GLY A 37 -2.63 3.82 -6.12
N ALA A 38 -2.50 4.24 -4.86
CA ALA A 38 -2.64 5.61 -4.41
C ALA A 38 -1.62 6.54 -5.10
N SER A 39 -0.34 6.16 -5.11
CA SER A 39 0.70 6.91 -5.81
C SER A 39 0.36 7.13 -7.28
N MET A 40 -0.01 6.08 -8.00
CA MET A 40 -0.36 6.16 -9.42
C MET A 40 -1.62 7.00 -9.66
N ARG A 41 -2.62 6.92 -8.78
CA ARG A 41 -3.84 7.73 -8.81
C ARG A 41 -3.50 9.22 -8.74
N TYR A 42 -2.84 9.66 -7.70
CA TYR A 42 -2.49 11.06 -7.47
C TYR A 42 -1.58 11.62 -8.56
N LEU A 43 -0.55 10.86 -8.96
CA LEU A 43 0.38 11.27 -10.00
C LEU A 43 -0.27 11.33 -11.39
N SER A 44 -1.34 10.59 -11.66
CA SER A 44 -2.10 10.72 -12.91
C SER A 44 -3.07 11.91 -12.87
N GLN A 45 -3.78 12.10 -11.78
CA GLN A 45 -4.78 13.16 -11.60
C GLN A 45 -4.15 14.56 -11.63
N ARG A 46 -2.91 14.73 -11.16
CA ARG A 46 -2.22 16.01 -11.16
C ARG A 46 -2.22 16.71 -12.51
N TYR A 47 -2.19 15.95 -13.62
CA TYR A 47 -2.11 16.51 -14.98
C TYR A 47 -3.46 17.02 -15.52
N THR A 48 -4.55 16.66 -14.87
CA THR A 48 -5.90 17.13 -15.19
C THR A 48 -6.39 18.21 -14.23
N MET A 49 -5.63 18.52 -13.15
CA MET A 49 -6.00 19.56 -12.19
C MET A 49 -5.82 20.96 -12.78
N PRO A 50 -6.88 21.78 -12.79
CA PRO A 50 -6.80 23.15 -13.29
C PRO A 50 -6.07 24.10 -12.33
N TRP A 51 -5.91 23.73 -11.07
CA TRP A 51 -5.30 24.56 -10.04
C TRP A 51 -3.87 24.09 -9.76
N ARG A 52 -2.89 24.94 -10.06
CA ARG A 52 -1.46 24.61 -9.88
C ARG A 52 -1.08 24.19 -8.45
N GLY A 53 -1.71 24.82 -7.44
CA GLY A 53 -1.47 24.46 -6.04
C GLY A 53 -1.93 23.03 -5.73
N VAL A 54 -3.10 22.64 -6.21
CA VAL A 54 -3.63 21.28 -6.06
C VAL A 54 -2.79 20.27 -6.84
N ALA A 55 -2.40 20.59 -8.08
CA ALA A 55 -1.50 19.73 -8.84
C ALA A 55 -0.15 19.52 -8.15
N GLY A 56 0.38 20.55 -7.47
CA GLY A 56 1.58 20.44 -6.63
C GLY A 56 1.36 19.50 -5.46
N LEU A 57 0.27 19.68 -4.72
CA LEU A 57 -0.10 18.84 -3.58
C LEU A 57 -0.25 17.37 -3.99
N LEU A 58 -0.96 17.09 -5.08
CA LEU A 58 -1.10 15.72 -5.59
C LEU A 58 0.24 15.08 -5.99
N THR A 59 1.21 15.91 -6.42
CA THR A 59 2.57 15.42 -6.68
C THR A 59 3.29 15.05 -5.38
N ASP A 60 3.18 15.90 -4.37
CA ASP A 60 3.84 15.68 -3.08
C ASP A 60 3.30 14.41 -2.43
N ILE A 61 1.97 14.29 -2.32
CA ILE A 61 1.31 13.10 -1.76
C ILE A 61 1.66 11.86 -2.60
N GLY A 62 1.47 11.91 -3.92
CA GLY A 62 1.69 10.74 -4.78
C GLY A 62 3.14 10.23 -4.77
N THR A 63 4.12 11.10 -4.54
CA THR A 63 5.52 10.65 -4.37
C THR A 63 5.79 10.15 -2.95
N GLU A 64 5.10 10.67 -1.93
CA GLU A 64 5.20 10.17 -0.55
C GLU A 64 4.66 8.75 -0.42
N GLU A 65 3.63 8.37 -1.18
CA GLU A 65 3.08 7.01 -1.18
C GLU A 65 4.11 5.93 -1.58
N LEU A 66 5.15 6.30 -2.32
CA LEU A 66 6.25 5.37 -2.59
C LEU A 66 7.09 5.08 -1.33
N ALA A 67 7.22 6.03 -0.43
CA ALA A 67 7.85 5.81 0.87
C ALA A 67 6.96 4.96 1.80
N HIS A 68 5.65 5.17 1.75
CA HIS A 68 4.68 4.33 2.45
C HIS A 68 4.72 2.88 1.94
N LEU A 69 4.80 2.69 0.63
CA LEU A 69 4.97 1.37 0.01
C LEU A 69 6.21 0.64 0.56
N GLU A 70 7.34 1.34 0.71
CA GLU A 70 8.56 0.78 1.30
C GLU A 70 8.34 0.38 2.77
N MET A 71 7.65 1.20 3.56
CA MET A 71 7.33 0.88 4.95
C MET A 71 6.39 -0.32 5.05
N VAL A 72 5.37 -0.41 4.23
CA VAL A 72 4.44 -1.56 4.18
C VAL A 72 5.19 -2.83 3.82
N SER A 73 6.11 -2.78 2.84
CA SER A 73 6.98 -3.90 2.49
C SER A 73 7.80 -4.38 3.69
N ALA A 74 8.38 -3.44 4.43
CA ALA A 74 9.17 -3.73 5.63
C ALA A 74 8.29 -4.31 6.76
N ILE A 75 7.05 -3.87 6.90
CA ILE A 75 6.08 -4.42 7.86
C ILE A 75 5.76 -5.87 7.51
N VAL A 76 5.37 -6.16 6.26
CA VAL A 76 5.06 -7.52 5.81
C VAL A 76 6.26 -8.45 6.03
N TYR A 77 7.45 -8.01 5.67
CA TYR A 77 8.68 -8.76 5.90
C TYR A 77 8.90 -9.07 7.40
N GLN A 78 8.79 -8.06 8.27
CA GLN A 78 9.03 -8.25 9.71
C GLN A 78 7.94 -9.09 10.39
N LEU A 79 6.70 -9.05 9.89
CA LEU A 79 5.60 -9.88 10.38
C LEU A 79 5.75 -11.36 9.99
N THR A 80 6.50 -11.67 8.94
CA THR A 80 6.67 -13.05 8.45
C THR A 80 8.06 -13.61 8.69
N LYS A 81 9.04 -12.76 9.03
CA LYS A 81 10.42 -13.15 9.22
C LYS A 81 10.58 -14.17 10.33
N GLY A 82 11.26 -15.28 10.02
CA GLY A 82 11.64 -16.31 10.98
C GLY A 82 10.51 -17.24 11.40
N LEU A 83 9.31 -17.11 10.83
CA LEU A 83 8.26 -18.09 10.99
C LEU A 83 8.59 -19.36 10.19
N SER A 84 8.26 -20.53 10.77
CA SER A 84 8.34 -21.79 10.07
C SER A 84 7.28 -21.91 8.97
N ALA A 85 7.49 -22.79 7.99
CA ALA A 85 6.51 -23.06 6.94
C ALA A 85 5.14 -23.51 7.51
N ASP A 86 5.17 -24.27 8.62
CA ASP A 86 3.96 -24.73 9.27
C ASP A 86 3.20 -23.59 9.96
N GLU A 87 3.90 -22.63 10.57
CA GLU A 87 3.29 -21.44 11.14
C GLU A 87 2.68 -20.56 10.06
N ILE A 88 3.37 -20.36 8.95
CA ILE A 88 2.89 -19.62 7.77
C ILE A 88 1.60 -20.27 7.25
N ARG A 89 1.58 -21.59 7.04
CA ARG A 89 0.38 -22.32 6.56
C ARG A 89 -0.78 -22.25 7.54
N ARG A 90 -0.52 -22.50 8.83
CA ARG A 90 -1.58 -22.44 9.85
C ARG A 90 -2.26 -21.07 9.93
N GLN A 91 -1.52 -20.00 9.63
CA GLN A 91 -2.04 -18.63 9.64
C GLN A 91 -2.59 -18.20 8.28
N GLY A 92 -2.55 -19.07 7.27
CA GLY A 92 -3.11 -18.83 5.94
C GLY A 92 -2.39 -17.75 5.16
N PHE A 93 -1.07 -17.64 5.31
CA PHE A 93 -0.24 -16.68 4.58
C PHE A 93 0.61 -17.33 3.47
N ASP A 94 0.60 -18.65 3.36
CA ASP A 94 1.36 -19.41 2.37
C ASP A 94 0.98 -19.08 0.91
N THR A 95 -0.27 -18.72 0.67
CA THR A 95 -0.77 -18.34 -0.66
C THR A 95 -0.15 -17.07 -1.23
N TYR A 96 0.53 -16.28 -0.41
CA TYR A 96 1.16 -15.02 -0.86
C TYR A 96 2.64 -15.18 -1.20
N PHE A 97 3.24 -16.33 -0.94
CA PHE A 97 4.63 -16.58 -1.30
C PHE A 97 4.78 -16.92 -2.80
N VAL A 98 5.86 -16.42 -3.41
CA VAL A 98 6.28 -16.81 -4.75
C VAL A 98 6.80 -18.24 -4.71
N ASP A 99 6.56 -18.99 -5.77
CA ASP A 99 7.09 -20.33 -5.91
C ASP A 99 8.61 -20.38 -5.75
N HIS A 100 9.07 -21.39 -5.04
CA HIS A 100 10.49 -21.70 -4.82
C HIS A 100 11.29 -20.63 -4.07
N THR A 101 10.67 -19.62 -3.50
CA THR A 101 11.38 -18.53 -2.80
C THR A 101 10.75 -18.16 -1.46
N ALA A 102 11.48 -17.35 -0.71
CA ALA A 102 10.95 -16.67 0.47
C ALA A 102 10.31 -15.31 0.13
N GLY A 103 10.22 -14.97 -1.14
CA GLY A 103 9.61 -13.74 -1.61
C GLY A 103 8.08 -13.79 -1.54
N VAL A 104 7.46 -12.64 -1.31
CA VAL A 104 6.01 -12.49 -1.20
C VAL A 104 5.46 -11.75 -2.42
N TRP A 105 4.34 -12.22 -2.96
CA TRP A 105 3.61 -11.50 -3.99
C TRP A 105 2.98 -10.23 -3.41
N PRO A 106 3.28 -9.03 -3.93
CA PRO A 106 2.56 -7.82 -3.56
C PRO A 106 1.16 -7.84 -4.19
N GLN A 107 0.15 -8.16 -3.39
CA GLN A 107 -1.22 -8.32 -3.87
C GLN A 107 -2.24 -7.97 -2.79
N ALA A 108 -3.49 -7.78 -3.18
CA ALA A 108 -4.60 -7.65 -2.25
C ALA A 108 -4.84 -8.97 -1.50
N ALA A 109 -5.20 -8.91 -0.22
CA ALA A 109 -5.49 -10.09 0.61
C ALA A 109 -6.63 -10.95 0.03
N GLY A 110 -7.61 -10.33 -0.63
CA GLY A 110 -8.69 -11.02 -1.33
C GLY A 110 -8.32 -11.58 -2.70
N GLY A 111 -7.08 -11.43 -3.15
CA GLY A 111 -6.64 -11.91 -4.47
C GLY A 111 -7.05 -11.03 -5.65
N THR A 112 -7.60 -9.86 -5.41
CA THR A 112 -7.96 -8.92 -6.49
C THR A 112 -6.71 -8.52 -7.26
N PRO A 113 -6.67 -8.70 -8.58
CA PRO A 113 -5.53 -8.30 -9.39
C PRO A 113 -5.31 -6.79 -9.36
N PHE A 114 -4.06 -6.36 -9.36
CA PHE A 114 -3.71 -4.96 -9.56
C PHE A 114 -4.10 -4.51 -10.96
N THR A 115 -4.91 -3.47 -11.05
CA THR A 115 -5.36 -2.90 -12.33
C THR A 115 -5.62 -1.41 -12.22
N SER A 116 -5.26 -0.65 -13.24
CA SER A 116 -5.54 0.79 -13.32
C SER A 116 -7.04 1.12 -13.37
N MET A 117 -7.89 0.16 -13.69
CA MET A 117 -9.36 0.34 -13.65
C MET A 117 -9.89 0.67 -12.25
N CYS A 118 -9.12 0.34 -11.21
CA CYS A 118 -9.50 0.59 -9.81
C CYS A 118 -9.07 1.98 -9.31
N PHE A 119 -8.35 2.77 -10.09
CA PHE A 119 -7.83 4.06 -9.63
C PHE A 119 -8.88 5.16 -9.48
N ALA A 120 -10.11 4.92 -9.88
CA ALA A 120 -11.23 5.88 -9.77
C ALA A 120 -10.95 7.28 -10.36
N SER A 121 -9.91 7.46 -11.18
CA SER A 121 -9.61 8.72 -11.86
C SER A 121 -10.54 8.92 -13.04
N LYS A 122 -11.31 10.01 -13.03
CA LYS A 122 -12.31 10.32 -14.05
C LYS A 122 -11.89 11.45 -14.97
N GLY A 123 -10.87 12.23 -14.63
CA GLY A 123 -10.48 13.44 -15.33
C GLY A 123 -11.36 14.65 -15.01
N ASP A 124 -12.26 14.52 -14.04
CA ASP A 124 -13.01 15.62 -13.44
C ASP A 124 -12.43 15.96 -12.08
N ALA A 125 -11.90 17.17 -11.94
CA ALA A 125 -11.12 17.58 -10.78
C ALA A 125 -11.88 17.45 -9.45
N ILE A 126 -13.16 17.79 -9.42
CA ILE A 126 -13.97 17.72 -8.20
C ILE A 126 -14.29 16.27 -7.84
N THR A 127 -14.69 15.49 -8.83
CA THR A 127 -14.96 14.05 -8.65
C THR A 127 -13.70 13.33 -8.17
N ASP A 128 -12.57 13.56 -8.80
CA ASP A 128 -11.30 12.91 -8.47
C ASP A 128 -10.86 13.25 -7.03
N LEU A 129 -10.97 14.50 -6.59
CA LEU A 129 -10.67 14.89 -5.22
C LEU A 129 -11.62 14.27 -4.18
N HIS A 130 -12.89 14.08 -4.51
CA HIS A 130 -13.82 13.36 -3.63
C HIS A 130 -13.47 11.87 -3.51
N GLU A 131 -13.07 11.23 -4.60
CA GLU A 131 -12.61 9.84 -4.59
C GLU A 131 -11.30 9.68 -3.80
N ASP A 132 -10.38 10.64 -3.88
CA ASP A 132 -9.14 10.64 -3.11
C ASP A 132 -9.43 10.68 -1.61
N MET A 133 -10.30 11.60 -1.18
CA MET A 133 -10.69 11.67 0.24
C MET A 133 -11.40 10.39 0.73
N ALA A 134 -12.18 9.73 -0.14
CA ALA A 134 -12.83 8.47 0.19
C ALA A 134 -11.81 7.33 0.33
N ALA A 135 -10.83 7.26 -0.55
CA ALA A 135 -9.76 6.26 -0.52
C ALA A 135 -8.91 6.41 0.77
N ASP A 136 -8.48 7.62 1.09
CA ASP A 136 -7.71 7.93 2.31
C ASP A 136 -8.50 7.58 3.58
N GLY A 137 -9.78 7.90 3.61
CA GLY A 137 -10.67 7.54 4.73
C GLY A 137 -10.79 6.03 4.92
N THR A 138 -10.80 5.25 3.85
CA THR A 138 -10.83 3.79 3.89
C THR A 138 -9.52 3.22 4.40
N THR A 139 -8.39 3.74 3.96
CA THR A 139 -7.05 3.34 4.39
C THR A 139 -6.86 3.59 5.88
N ALA A 140 -7.21 4.77 6.38
CA ALA A 140 -7.13 5.11 7.79
C ALA A 140 -7.99 4.18 8.67
N TYR A 141 -9.16 3.77 8.20
CA TYR A 141 -10.05 2.84 8.92
C TYR A 141 -9.46 1.43 9.04
N VAL A 142 -8.84 0.92 7.99
CA VAL A 142 -8.16 -0.39 7.99
C VAL A 142 -6.97 -0.38 8.95
N GLN A 143 -6.14 0.66 8.89
CA GLN A 143 -4.99 0.81 9.78
C GLN A 143 -5.41 0.86 11.26
N HIS A 144 -6.46 1.58 11.60
CA HIS A 144 -6.93 1.72 12.99
C HIS A 144 -7.51 0.42 13.58
N ARG A 145 -8.06 -0.47 12.75
CA ARG A 145 -8.56 -1.78 13.21
C ARG A 145 -7.48 -2.85 13.36
N SER A 146 -6.37 -2.70 12.65
CA SER A 146 -5.27 -3.69 12.69
C SER A 146 -4.38 -3.57 13.94
N VAL A 147 -4.54 -2.52 14.74
CA VAL A 147 -3.72 -2.21 15.93
C VAL A 147 -4.42 -2.59 17.25
N LYS A 148 -5.63 -3.11 17.20
CA LYS A 148 -6.35 -3.66 18.37
C LYS A 148 -6.33 -5.18 18.34
#